data_72547ae344345394508533e71b58fb99
#
_entry.id   72547ae344345394508533e71b58fb99
#
_cell.length_a   1.000
_cell.length_b   1.000
_cell.length_c   1.000
_cell.angle_alpha   90.00
_cell.angle_beta   90.00
_cell.angle_gamma   90.00
#
_symmetry.space_group_name_H-M   'P 1'
#
loop_
_entity.id
_entity.type
_entity.pdbx_description
1 polymer ?
#
loop_
_entity_poly.entity_id
_entity_poly.type
_entity_poly.pdbx_seq_one_letter_code
_entity_poly.pdbx_strand_id
1 'polypeptide(L)'
;AIDNGTYGNLLCGHMNRLGGTPGWSWENWMKKEECSGLVPFDLHIHDLDYLVYTLGKPSNCITHRARFEDHDIINATYEFEDGKFITADSCWYNGPCPFESSYRMSFEKAVMEFKDGKLTVFPVGGAAFEVKSGEADADGECINLPATDAYFEEIRYFANCVLENKAADVIKPEELETVLDLLKQF
;
A
#
# COMPACT_ATOMS: atom_id res chain seq x y z
N ALA A 1 -1.18 0.93 -15.15
CA ALA A 1 -1.41 -0.44 -15.63
C ALA A 1 -2.87 -0.88 -15.45
N ILE A 2 -3.48 -0.58 -14.30
CA ILE A 2 -4.90 -0.86 -14.02
C ILE A 2 -5.77 0.00 -14.95
N ASP A 3 -5.58 1.30 -14.98
CA ASP A 3 -6.42 2.26 -15.72
C ASP A 3 -6.37 2.07 -17.23
N ASN A 4 -5.21 1.73 -17.78
CA ASN A 4 -5.06 1.56 -19.24
C ASN A 4 -5.21 0.12 -19.73
N GLY A 5 -5.34 -0.85 -18.80
CA GLY A 5 -5.52 -2.27 -19.14
C GLY A 5 -4.33 -2.92 -19.85
N THR A 6 -3.12 -2.38 -19.71
CA THR A 6 -1.90 -2.86 -20.41
C THR A 6 -1.71 -4.37 -20.24
N TYR A 7 -1.97 -4.89 -19.04
CA TYR A 7 -1.79 -6.31 -18.73
C TYR A 7 -3.10 -7.07 -18.53
N GLY A 8 -4.21 -6.52 -19.01
CA GLY A 8 -5.54 -7.08 -18.78
C GLY A 8 -6.05 -6.77 -17.37
N ASN A 9 -7.06 -7.54 -16.93
CA ASN A 9 -7.66 -7.33 -15.62
C ASN A 9 -6.72 -7.78 -14.49
N LEU A 10 -6.75 -7.03 -13.36
CA LEU A 10 -6.17 -7.48 -12.10
C LEU A 10 -7.01 -8.64 -11.57
N LEU A 11 -6.38 -9.76 -11.23
CA LEU A 11 -7.04 -10.96 -10.73
C LEU A 11 -6.95 -11.07 -9.20
N CYS A 12 -5.75 -10.91 -8.67
CA CYS A 12 -5.50 -10.90 -7.24
C CYS A 12 -4.20 -10.19 -6.90
N GLY A 13 -4.04 -9.87 -5.62
CA GLY A 13 -2.80 -9.31 -5.10
C GLY A 13 -2.49 -9.77 -3.69
N HIS A 14 -1.24 -9.54 -3.29
CA HIS A 14 -0.77 -9.78 -1.94
C HIS A 14 0.13 -8.61 -1.52
N MET A 15 -0.10 -8.09 -0.33
CA MET A 15 0.65 -6.97 0.26
C MET A 15 1.22 -7.40 1.61
N ASN A 16 2.45 -6.99 1.90
CA ASN A 16 3.11 -7.24 3.18
C ASN A 16 3.65 -5.92 3.74
N ARG A 17 3.39 -5.72 5.03
CA ARG A 17 4.00 -4.65 5.81
C ARG A 17 4.38 -5.16 7.19
N LEU A 18 5.63 -5.57 7.31
CA LEU A 18 6.13 -6.30 8.46
C LEU A 18 7.26 -5.52 9.11
N GLY A 19 7.35 -5.56 10.43
CA GLY A 19 8.44 -4.90 11.14
C GLY A 19 8.56 -5.35 12.60
N GLY A 20 9.60 -4.88 13.26
CA GLY A 20 9.76 -5.05 14.71
C GLY A 20 8.80 -4.14 15.48
N THR A 21 8.31 -4.61 16.62
CA THR A 21 7.52 -3.76 17.53
C THR A 21 8.31 -2.50 17.89
N PRO A 22 7.73 -1.29 17.75
CA PRO A 22 8.43 -0.04 17.97
C PRO A 22 8.80 0.15 19.47
N GLY A 23 10.07 -0.03 19.80
CA GLY A 23 10.61 0.20 21.14
C GLY A 23 11.28 1.56 21.33
N TRP A 24 11.33 2.39 20.30
CA TRP A 24 12.02 3.69 20.24
C TRP A 24 11.11 4.88 20.62
N SER A 25 9.80 4.66 20.71
CA SER A 25 8.85 5.75 20.97
C SER A 25 8.95 6.24 22.41
N TRP A 26 8.83 7.57 22.59
CA TRP A 26 8.87 8.20 23.91
C TRP A 26 7.77 7.63 24.82
N GLU A 27 8.12 7.20 26.03
CA GLU A 27 7.23 6.52 26.98
C GLU A 27 6.48 5.30 26.38
N ASN A 28 7.03 4.69 25.34
CA ASN A 28 6.42 3.57 24.62
C ASN A 28 4.97 3.84 24.14
N TRP A 29 4.65 5.09 23.75
CA TRP A 29 3.29 5.45 23.36
C TRP A 29 2.79 4.63 22.17
N MET A 30 3.67 4.21 21.27
CA MET A 30 3.31 3.35 20.13
C MET A 30 2.71 2.00 20.57
N LYS A 31 3.12 1.47 21.72
CA LYS A 31 2.60 0.20 22.27
C LYS A 31 1.29 0.35 23.03
N LYS A 32 0.81 1.57 23.22
CA LYS A 32 -0.45 1.86 23.90
C LYS A 32 -1.58 1.99 22.86
N GLU A 33 -2.54 1.07 22.88
CA GLU A 33 -3.62 1.01 21.89
C GLU A 33 -4.42 2.32 21.83
N GLU A 34 -4.69 2.91 22.97
CA GLU A 34 -5.41 4.18 23.09
C GLU A 34 -4.65 5.38 22.48
N CYS A 35 -3.33 5.23 22.24
CA CYS A 35 -2.50 6.28 21.66
C CYS A 35 -2.24 6.07 20.16
N SER A 36 -1.89 4.86 19.76
CA SER A 36 -1.43 4.56 18.41
C SER A 36 -2.45 3.79 17.57
N GLY A 37 -3.39 3.08 18.20
CA GLY A 37 -4.25 2.12 17.50
C GLY A 37 -3.52 0.85 17.06
N LEU A 38 -2.22 0.71 17.39
CA LEU A 38 -1.36 -0.42 17.08
C LEU A 38 -1.22 -0.70 15.57
N VAL A 39 -0.96 -1.95 15.17
CA VAL A 39 -0.73 -2.35 13.77
C VAL A 39 -1.80 -1.88 12.80
N PRO A 40 -3.11 -1.90 13.11
CA PRO A 40 -4.12 -1.38 12.19
C PRO A 40 -3.83 0.05 11.74
N PHE A 41 -3.50 0.95 12.67
CA PHE A 41 -3.32 2.38 12.41
C PHE A 41 -1.87 2.80 12.19
N ASP A 42 -0.89 1.95 12.46
CA ASP A 42 0.52 2.24 12.21
C ASP A 42 1.04 1.62 10.91
N LEU A 43 0.70 0.36 10.64
CA LEU A 43 1.19 -0.34 9.46
C LEU A 43 0.10 -0.59 8.42
N HIS A 44 -1.01 -1.21 8.81
CA HIS A 44 -2.02 -1.69 7.88
C HIS A 44 -2.73 -0.57 7.12
N ILE A 45 -2.88 0.58 7.74
CA ILE A 45 -3.49 1.77 7.14
C ILE A 45 -2.82 2.15 5.81
N HIS A 46 -1.51 2.04 5.69
CA HIS A 46 -0.79 2.42 4.47
C HIS A 46 -1.14 1.55 3.27
N ASP A 47 -1.27 0.23 3.50
CA ASP A 47 -1.63 -0.71 2.44
C ASP A 47 -3.12 -0.61 2.09
N LEU A 48 -3.95 -0.40 3.11
CA LEU A 48 -5.39 -0.23 2.93
C LEU A 48 -5.73 1.08 2.21
N ASP A 49 -5.05 2.19 2.56
CA ASP A 49 -5.21 3.46 1.86
C ASP A 49 -4.82 3.35 0.38
N TYR A 50 -3.67 2.75 0.10
CA TYR A 50 -3.23 2.48 -1.27
C TYR A 50 -4.21 1.59 -2.05
N LEU A 51 -4.77 0.57 -1.39
CA LEU A 51 -5.77 -0.32 -1.98
C LEU A 51 -7.06 0.45 -2.32
N VAL A 52 -7.59 1.24 -1.39
CA VAL A 52 -8.82 2.02 -1.61
C VAL A 52 -8.60 3.08 -2.69
N TYR A 53 -7.45 3.77 -2.67
CA TYR A 53 -7.09 4.74 -3.70
C TYR A 53 -7.03 4.13 -5.10
N THR A 54 -6.45 2.91 -5.24
CA THR A 54 -6.21 2.30 -6.55
C THR A 54 -7.37 1.45 -7.07
N LEU A 55 -8.13 0.81 -6.18
CA LEU A 55 -9.16 -0.17 -6.54
C LEU A 55 -10.57 0.21 -6.09
N GLY A 56 -10.69 1.26 -5.27
CA GLY A 56 -11.93 1.66 -4.66
C GLY A 56 -12.33 0.82 -3.44
N LYS A 57 -13.56 1.00 -2.98
CA LYS A 57 -14.10 0.31 -1.81
C LYS A 57 -14.29 -1.18 -2.10
N PRO A 58 -13.75 -2.11 -1.28
CA PRO A 58 -14.05 -3.52 -1.37
C PRO A 58 -15.52 -3.81 -1.03
N SER A 59 -16.08 -4.83 -1.64
CA SER A 59 -17.45 -5.31 -1.38
C SER A 59 -17.55 -6.15 -0.11
N ASN A 60 -16.44 -6.81 0.28
CA ASN A 60 -16.34 -7.61 1.49
C ASN A 60 -14.92 -7.54 2.06
N CYS A 61 -14.80 -7.72 3.38
CA CYS A 61 -13.53 -7.78 4.08
C CYS A 61 -13.57 -8.93 5.10
N ILE A 62 -12.58 -9.81 5.04
CA ILE A 62 -12.38 -10.90 5.99
C ILE A 62 -11.10 -10.59 6.76
N THR A 63 -11.20 -10.43 8.07
CA THR A 63 -10.09 -10.01 8.91
C THR A 63 -9.75 -11.06 9.95
N HIS A 64 -8.46 -11.23 10.20
CA HIS A 64 -7.91 -12.02 11.30
C HIS A 64 -6.88 -11.18 12.03
N ARG A 65 -6.94 -11.16 13.37
CA ARG A 65 -5.95 -10.51 14.21
C ARG A 65 -5.53 -11.43 15.34
N ALA A 66 -4.23 -11.53 15.56
CA ALA A 66 -3.65 -12.26 16.68
C ALA A 66 -2.72 -11.34 17.46
N ARG A 67 -2.88 -11.31 18.79
CA ARG A 67 -2.06 -10.50 19.70
C ARG A 67 -1.47 -11.38 20.78
N PHE A 68 -0.19 -11.23 21.05
CA PHE A 68 0.50 -11.89 22.14
C PHE A 68 1.68 -11.04 22.60
N GLU A 69 1.66 -10.58 23.85
CA GLU A 69 2.65 -9.62 24.39
C GLU A 69 2.73 -8.39 23.47
N ASP A 70 3.94 -8.12 22.95
CA ASP A 70 4.23 -7.02 22.02
C ASP A 70 4.08 -7.41 20.54
N HIS A 71 3.58 -8.62 20.23
CA HIS A 71 3.19 -8.99 18.88
C HIS A 71 1.78 -8.50 18.56
N ASP A 72 1.60 -7.96 17.37
CA ASP A 72 0.28 -7.64 16.82
C ASP A 72 0.29 -7.99 15.34
N ILE A 73 -0.51 -8.96 14.95
CA ILE A 73 -0.48 -9.60 13.64
C ILE A 73 -1.86 -9.50 13.01
N ILE A 74 -1.92 -8.99 11.81
CA ILE A 74 -3.13 -8.87 11.00
C ILE A 74 -2.95 -9.63 9.69
N ASN A 75 -3.97 -10.39 9.31
CA ASN A 75 -4.19 -10.88 7.96
C ASN A 75 -5.60 -10.45 7.52
N ALA A 76 -5.70 -9.82 6.36
CA ALA A 76 -6.97 -9.40 5.80
C ALA A 76 -7.11 -9.85 4.35
N THR A 77 -8.35 -10.16 3.94
CA THR A 77 -8.71 -10.38 2.54
C THR A 77 -9.80 -9.40 2.15
N TYR A 78 -9.53 -8.61 1.14
CA TYR A 78 -10.43 -7.61 0.55
C TYR A 78 -10.95 -8.16 -0.77
N GLU A 79 -12.26 -8.37 -0.87
CA GLU A 79 -12.93 -8.91 -2.05
C GLU A 79 -13.69 -7.81 -2.78
N PHE A 80 -13.73 -7.86 -4.11
CA PHE A 80 -14.39 -6.89 -4.95
C PHE A 80 -15.50 -7.55 -5.81
N GLU A 81 -16.49 -6.76 -6.24
CA GLU A 81 -17.65 -7.26 -6.98
C GLU A 81 -17.30 -7.97 -8.28
N ASP A 82 -16.20 -7.60 -8.94
CA ASP A 82 -15.72 -8.21 -10.18
C ASP A 82 -14.91 -9.51 -9.95
N GLY A 83 -14.84 -9.98 -8.71
CA GLY A 83 -14.21 -11.25 -8.33
C GLY A 83 -12.73 -11.17 -8.06
N LYS A 84 -12.07 -10.01 -8.25
CA LYS A 84 -10.68 -9.84 -7.78
C LYS A 84 -10.62 -9.78 -6.26
N PHE A 85 -9.48 -10.16 -5.69
CA PHE A 85 -9.24 -10.04 -4.25
C PHE A 85 -7.79 -9.66 -3.95
N ILE A 86 -7.60 -8.97 -2.84
CA ILE A 86 -6.28 -8.59 -2.32
C ILE A 86 -6.15 -9.12 -0.90
N THR A 87 -5.06 -9.83 -0.62
CA THR A 87 -4.68 -10.19 0.74
C THR A 87 -3.63 -9.20 1.26
N ALA A 88 -3.69 -8.85 2.53
CA ALA A 88 -2.73 -7.96 3.15
C ALA A 88 -2.33 -8.48 4.54
N ASP A 89 -1.03 -8.63 4.75
CA ASP A 89 -0.42 -9.01 6.01
C ASP A 89 0.30 -7.81 6.63
N SER A 90 -0.01 -7.51 7.89
CA SER A 90 0.69 -6.48 8.65
C SER A 90 1.05 -7.01 10.03
N CYS A 91 2.27 -6.74 10.47
CA CYS A 91 2.73 -7.35 11.71
C CYS A 91 3.81 -6.52 12.41
N TRP A 92 3.65 -6.41 13.72
CA TRP A 92 4.75 -6.13 14.64
C TRP A 92 5.22 -7.44 15.28
N TYR A 93 6.48 -7.79 15.05
CA TYR A 93 7.14 -8.88 15.72
C TYR A 93 7.94 -8.38 16.91
N ASN A 94 7.82 -9.05 18.05
CA ASN A 94 8.66 -8.76 19.20
C ASN A 94 10.06 -9.39 19.01
N GLY A 95 10.92 -8.69 18.27
CA GLY A 95 12.26 -9.14 17.93
C GLY A 95 12.91 -8.29 16.84
N PRO A 96 14.15 -8.58 16.47
CA PRO A 96 14.91 -7.82 15.48
C PRO A 96 14.51 -8.18 14.05
N CYS A 97 13.20 -8.12 13.74
CA CYS A 97 12.69 -8.34 12.41
C CYS A 97 12.96 -7.08 11.55
N PRO A 98 13.60 -7.21 10.38
CA PRO A 98 13.76 -6.08 9.48
C PRO A 98 12.41 -5.61 8.96
N PHE A 99 12.30 -4.31 8.70
CA PHE A 99 11.12 -3.78 8.05
C PHE A 99 11.02 -4.27 6.60
N GLU A 100 9.83 -4.77 6.22
CA GLU A 100 9.49 -5.12 4.85
C GLU A 100 8.21 -4.38 4.45
N SER A 101 8.23 -3.76 3.26
CA SER A 101 7.04 -3.27 2.58
C SER A 101 7.11 -3.79 1.16
N SER A 102 6.18 -4.68 0.81
CA SER A 102 6.17 -5.32 -0.50
C SER A 102 4.75 -5.58 -0.98
N TYR A 103 4.58 -5.69 -2.29
CA TYR A 103 3.33 -6.19 -2.87
C TYR A 103 3.60 -6.96 -4.16
N ARG A 104 2.70 -7.90 -4.46
CA ARG A 104 2.65 -8.65 -5.70
C ARG A 104 1.24 -8.61 -6.25
N MET A 105 1.09 -8.12 -7.48
CA MET A 105 -0.19 -7.98 -8.17
C MET A 105 -0.20 -8.87 -9.42
N SER A 106 -1.19 -9.76 -9.53
CA SER A 106 -1.34 -10.72 -10.61
C SER A 106 -2.44 -10.26 -11.57
N PHE A 107 -2.03 -9.98 -12.80
CA PHE A 107 -2.90 -9.62 -13.92
C PHE A 107 -3.07 -10.81 -14.87
N GLU A 108 -4.02 -10.73 -15.81
CA GLU A 108 -4.20 -11.75 -16.84
C GLU A 108 -2.93 -12.00 -17.67
N LYS A 109 -2.12 -10.96 -17.92
CA LYS A 109 -0.96 -11.00 -18.82
C LYS A 109 0.37 -10.66 -18.18
N ALA A 110 0.42 -10.40 -16.87
CA ALA A 110 1.64 -10.12 -16.13
C ALA A 110 1.50 -10.35 -14.63
N VAL A 111 2.63 -10.51 -13.95
CA VAL A 111 2.74 -10.30 -12.51
C VAL A 111 3.62 -9.08 -12.29
N MET A 112 3.21 -8.19 -11.40
CA MET A 112 4.01 -7.08 -10.91
C MET A 112 4.40 -7.33 -9.47
N GLU A 113 5.66 -7.12 -9.15
CA GLU A 113 6.19 -7.25 -7.79
C GLU A 113 6.97 -6.00 -7.42
N PHE A 114 6.58 -5.37 -6.32
CA PHE A 114 7.36 -4.35 -5.64
C PHE A 114 8.00 -4.97 -4.40
N LYS A 115 9.32 -4.96 -4.37
CA LYS A 115 10.11 -5.48 -3.26
C LYS A 115 11.47 -4.79 -3.21
N ASP A 116 11.97 -4.49 -2.01
CA ASP A 116 13.28 -3.85 -1.79
C ASP A 116 13.46 -2.56 -2.60
N GLY A 117 12.38 -1.76 -2.71
CA GLY A 117 12.39 -0.49 -3.46
C GLY A 117 12.35 -0.63 -4.98
N LYS A 118 12.15 -1.83 -5.50
CA LYS A 118 12.15 -2.13 -6.93
C LYS A 118 10.80 -2.65 -7.39
N LEU A 119 10.32 -2.13 -8.50
CA LEU A 119 9.15 -2.64 -9.19
C LEU A 119 9.59 -3.48 -10.39
N THR A 120 9.28 -4.77 -10.36
CA THR A 120 9.58 -5.72 -11.44
C THR A 120 8.30 -6.20 -12.09
N VAL A 121 8.28 -6.24 -13.41
CA VAL A 121 7.18 -6.77 -14.21
C VAL A 121 7.61 -8.08 -14.86
N PHE A 122 6.77 -9.10 -14.74
CA PHE A 122 6.92 -10.43 -15.33
C PHE A 122 5.80 -10.64 -16.35
N PRO A 123 5.97 -10.21 -17.61
CA PRO A 123 4.92 -10.32 -18.63
C PRO A 123 4.80 -11.75 -19.16
N VAL A 124 3.59 -12.16 -19.55
CA VAL A 124 3.37 -13.42 -20.27
C VAL A 124 4.05 -13.33 -21.64
N GLY A 125 4.93 -14.30 -21.93
CA GLY A 125 5.61 -14.40 -23.22
C GLY A 125 6.79 -13.44 -23.43
N GLY A 126 7.20 -12.69 -22.39
CA GLY A 126 8.34 -11.77 -22.41
C GLY A 126 9.37 -12.02 -21.33
N ALA A 127 10.49 -11.32 -21.39
CA ALA A 127 11.47 -11.31 -20.30
C ALA A 127 11.00 -10.38 -19.19
N ALA A 128 11.33 -10.73 -17.94
CA ALA A 128 11.10 -9.82 -16.81
C ALA A 128 11.95 -8.55 -16.95
N PHE A 129 11.40 -7.43 -16.51
CA PHE A 129 12.10 -6.14 -16.50
C PHE A 129 11.78 -5.34 -15.24
N GLU A 130 12.75 -4.53 -14.81
CA GLU A 130 12.57 -3.58 -13.71
C GLU A 130 12.04 -2.26 -14.27
N VAL A 131 10.99 -1.71 -13.64
CA VAL A 131 10.48 -0.36 -13.95
C VAL A 131 11.45 0.64 -13.35
N LYS A 132 12.19 1.36 -14.20
CA LYS A 132 13.11 2.40 -13.74
C LYS A 132 12.35 3.67 -13.41
N SER A 133 12.59 4.21 -12.24
CA SER A 133 12.17 5.57 -11.91
C SER A 133 13.15 6.57 -12.53
N GLY A 134 12.67 7.53 -13.33
CA GLY A 134 13.40 8.75 -13.64
C GLY A 134 14.11 8.89 -14.98
N GLU A 135 14.06 7.93 -15.91
CA GLU A 135 14.53 8.16 -17.30
C GLU A 135 13.37 7.95 -18.29
N ALA A 136 13.10 9.00 -19.07
CA ALA A 136 12.22 8.89 -20.22
C ALA A 136 12.92 8.04 -21.26
N ASP A 137 12.46 6.82 -21.50
CA ASP A 137 12.83 6.12 -22.72
C ASP A 137 12.23 6.86 -23.92
N ALA A 138 13.03 7.03 -24.96
CA ALA A 138 12.70 7.79 -26.16
C ALA A 138 11.45 7.27 -26.91
N ASP A 139 10.91 6.11 -26.50
CA ASP A 139 9.79 5.44 -27.14
C ASP A 139 8.45 5.55 -26.38
N GLY A 140 8.38 6.31 -25.30
CA GLY A 140 7.11 6.73 -24.68
C GLY A 140 6.30 5.65 -23.93
N GLU A 141 6.85 4.47 -23.68
CA GLU A 141 6.13 3.36 -23.03
C GLU A 141 6.43 3.19 -21.52
N CYS A 142 7.34 3.97 -20.94
CA CYS A 142 7.65 3.87 -19.52
C CYS A 142 6.99 4.99 -18.72
N ILE A 143 6.34 4.63 -17.62
CA ILE A 143 5.89 5.58 -16.60
C ILE A 143 7.15 6.13 -15.93
N ASN A 144 7.56 7.34 -16.33
CA ASN A 144 8.63 8.06 -15.67
C ASN A 144 8.15 8.60 -14.34
N LEU A 145 8.47 7.88 -13.27
CA LEU A 145 8.46 8.47 -11.94
C LEU A 145 9.84 9.11 -11.73
N PRO A 146 9.94 10.43 -11.51
CA PRO A 146 11.19 11.04 -11.12
C PRO A 146 11.70 10.37 -9.85
N ALA A 147 13.03 10.21 -9.73
CA ALA A 147 13.66 9.76 -8.48
C ALA A 147 13.50 10.88 -7.43
N THR A 148 12.34 10.96 -6.82
CA THR A 148 11.98 11.98 -5.83
C THR A 148 11.66 11.31 -4.50
N ASP A 149 12.05 12.00 -3.42
CA ASP A 149 11.60 11.66 -2.08
C ASP A 149 10.08 11.83 -2.02
N ALA A 150 9.35 10.78 -1.62
CA ALA A 150 7.90 10.78 -1.55
C ALA A 150 7.37 11.91 -0.64
N TYR A 151 8.04 12.19 0.47
CA TYR A 151 7.69 13.30 1.37
C TYR A 151 7.88 14.67 0.73
N PHE A 152 8.92 14.82 -0.11
CA PHE A 152 9.12 16.05 -0.85
C PHE A 152 7.96 16.30 -1.85
N GLU A 153 7.52 15.26 -2.56
CA GLU A 153 6.41 15.36 -3.50
C GLU A 153 5.09 15.68 -2.80
N GLU A 154 4.82 15.06 -1.67
CA GLU A 154 3.63 15.33 -0.85
C GLU A 154 3.60 16.80 -0.40
N ILE A 155 4.70 17.29 0.19
CA ILE A 155 4.80 18.67 0.65
C ILE A 155 4.71 19.65 -0.54
N ARG A 156 5.39 19.35 -1.65
CA ARG A 156 5.35 20.15 -2.87
C ARG A 156 3.93 20.25 -3.44
N TYR A 157 3.22 19.15 -3.52
CA TYR A 157 1.84 19.11 -3.97
C TYR A 157 0.95 20.01 -3.10
N PHE A 158 1.00 19.83 -1.79
CA PHE A 158 0.19 20.62 -0.86
C PHE A 158 0.54 22.13 -0.92
N ALA A 159 1.83 22.46 -0.93
CA ALA A 159 2.27 23.85 -1.07
C ALA A 159 1.75 24.51 -2.36
N ASN A 160 1.78 23.79 -3.48
CA ASN A 160 1.24 24.29 -4.75
C ASN A 160 -0.28 24.48 -4.67
N CYS A 161 -1.03 23.58 -4.04
CA CYS A 161 -2.46 23.77 -3.80
C CYS A 161 -2.75 25.07 -3.03
N VAL A 162 -1.97 25.35 -1.99
CA VAL A 162 -2.09 26.59 -1.21
C VAL A 162 -1.77 27.83 -2.06
N LEU A 163 -0.65 27.81 -2.81
CA LEU A 163 -0.22 28.94 -3.65
C LEU A 163 -1.20 29.24 -4.78
N GLU A 164 -1.82 28.21 -5.34
CA GLU A 164 -2.77 28.33 -6.45
C GLU A 164 -4.23 28.47 -5.98
N ASN A 165 -4.46 28.46 -4.67
CA ASN A 165 -5.79 28.48 -4.04
C ASN A 165 -6.70 27.36 -4.58
N LYS A 166 -6.15 26.15 -4.74
CA LYS A 166 -6.84 24.93 -5.16
C LYS A 166 -7.07 23.99 -4.00
N ALA A 167 -8.10 23.16 -4.09
CA ALA A 167 -8.28 22.05 -3.15
C ALA A 167 -7.17 21.01 -3.32
N ALA A 168 -6.75 20.40 -2.21
CA ALA A 168 -5.91 19.20 -2.26
C ALA A 168 -6.85 17.99 -2.42
N ASP A 169 -7.04 17.52 -3.64
CA ASP A 169 -8.09 16.59 -4.06
C ASP A 169 -7.56 15.25 -4.61
N VAL A 170 -6.25 14.98 -4.46
CA VAL A 170 -5.65 13.69 -4.85
C VAL A 170 -6.26 12.55 -4.04
N ILE A 171 -6.46 12.78 -2.74
CA ILE A 171 -7.16 11.85 -1.86
C ILE A 171 -8.51 12.47 -1.49
N LYS A 172 -9.59 11.75 -1.71
CA LYS A 172 -10.94 12.24 -1.43
C LYS A 172 -11.35 11.91 -0.01
N PRO A 173 -12.13 12.78 0.67
CA PRO A 173 -12.64 12.51 2.02
C PRO A 173 -13.36 11.16 2.13
N GLU A 174 -14.13 10.76 1.12
CA GLU A 174 -14.89 9.51 1.08
C GLU A 174 -13.99 8.28 1.04
N GLU A 175 -12.79 8.40 0.43
CA GLU A 175 -11.76 7.35 0.42
C GLU A 175 -11.19 7.17 1.84
N LEU A 176 -10.88 8.28 2.52
CA LEU A 176 -10.42 8.25 3.92
C LEU A 176 -11.48 7.68 4.88
N GLU A 177 -12.74 8.06 4.72
CA GLU A 177 -13.85 7.49 5.50
C GLU A 177 -13.94 5.97 5.28
N THR A 178 -13.79 5.51 4.04
CA THR A 178 -13.78 4.08 3.69
C THR A 178 -12.63 3.35 4.39
N VAL A 179 -11.41 3.92 4.35
CA VAL A 179 -10.24 3.36 5.04
C VAL A 179 -10.49 3.24 6.54
N LEU A 180 -10.97 4.32 7.17
CA LEU A 180 -11.26 4.33 8.61
C LEU A 180 -12.36 3.33 9.00
N ASP A 181 -13.39 3.16 8.18
CA ASP A 181 -14.46 2.20 8.46
C ASP A 181 -13.98 0.76 8.34
N LEU A 182 -13.07 0.47 7.41
CA LEU A 182 -12.45 -0.84 7.28
C LEU A 182 -11.49 -1.13 8.45
N LEU A 183 -10.72 -0.14 8.90
CA LEU A 183 -9.81 -0.27 10.05
C LEU A 183 -10.54 -0.57 11.36
N LYS A 184 -11.78 -0.15 11.53
CA LYS A 184 -12.61 -0.46 12.70
C LYS A 184 -12.98 -1.94 12.84
N GLN A 185 -12.71 -2.76 11.81
CA GLN A 185 -12.98 -4.21 11.83
C GLN A 185 -11.88 -5.01 12.52
N PHE A 186 -10.76 -4.38 12.88
CA PHE A 186 -9.64 -4.97 13.60
C PHE A 186 -9.71 -4.60 15.10
#